data_6af70af4830fc3e3442df74090686787
#
_entry.id   6af70af4830fc3e3442df74090686787
#
_cell.length_a   1.000
_cell.length_b   1.000
_cell.length_c   1.000
_cell.angle_alpha   90.00
_cell.angle_beta   90.00
_cell.angle_gamma   90.00
#
_symmetry.space_group_name_H-M   'P 1'
#
loop_
_entity.id
_entity.type
_entity.pdbx_description
1 polymer ?
#
loop_
_entity_poly.entity_id
_entity_poly.type
_entity_poly.pdbx_seq_one_letter_code
_entity_poly.pdbx_strand_id
1 'polypeptide(L)'
;MIEHLSTIAELPIEAIKVEDRLRNVSRKHVESLKASIRQSGFRGKIWVRRKKDGDYLVEGLHRLTAMQELGETVVPVDLFRCNDAEARMMEIDGNLASQPLIPVDLALFLAERKSAYERLHPEAKAATGAGLASKRWDTAEMISVASFAESVAENLGLSERHVRNFVRAGSLLRREEIERLRAAPKRVEVMDLIDIGKMGEAEERGFVVEELSAGRSKTVKAAREAYRAARGEAPAPASPKDATLARLMDAWDRAGKGARMAFLEERGAEVAALFGEIEQGGAA
;
A
#
# COMPACT_ATOMS: atom_id res chain seq x y z
N MET A 1 27.56 7.94 -0.22
CA MET A 1 28.29 6.63 -0.11
C MET A 1 28.17 6.14 1.33
N ILE A 2 27.67 4.93 1.52
CA ILE A 2 27.50 4.31 2.84
C ILE A 2 28.85 3.82 3.35
N GLU A 3 29.27 4.29 4.53
CA GLU A 3 30.49 3.88 5.21
C GLU A 3 30.10 3.06 6.46
N HIS A 4 30.57 1.82 6.56
CA HIS A 4 30.37 0.98 7.75
C HIS A 4 31.48 1.23 8.78
N LEU A 5 31.11 1.61 10.00
CA LEU A 5 32.03 1.90 11.10
C LEU A 5 32.24 0.64 11.95
N SER A 6 32.97 -0.32 11.41
CA SER A 6 33.13 -1.68 11.99
C SER A 6 33.84 -1.77 13.33
N THR A 7 34.49 -0.68 13.77
CA THR A 7 35.21 -0.63 15.06
C THR A 7 34.27 -0.50 16.26
N ILE A 8 32.99 -0.16 16.05
CA ILE A 8 31.99 0.01 17.09
C ILE A 8 30.97 -1.11 16.93
N ALA A 9 31.00 -2.08 17.86
CA ALA A 9 30.14 -3.26 17.81
C ALA A 9 28.88 -3.14 18.67
N GLU A 10 28.88 -2.23 19.65
CA GLU A 10 27.77 -2.04 20.60
C GLU A 10 27.58 -0.56 20.90
N LEU A 11 26.36 -0.18 21.23
CA LEU A 11 26.02 1.18 21.70
C LEU A 11 25.13 1.11 22.94
N PRO A 12 25.21 2.11 23.84
CA PRO A 12 24.21 2.30 24.88
C PRO A 12 22.84 2.52 24.26
N ILE A 13 21.83 1.80 24.75
CA ILE A 13 20.46 1.88 24.21
C ILE A 13 19.90 3.30 24.33
N GLU A 14 20.17 3.97 25.44
CA GLU A 14 19.74 5.36 25.70
C GLU A 14 20.35 6.41 24.74
N ALA A 15 21.51 6.09 24.14
CA ALA A 15 22.16 6.98 23.17
C ALA A 15 21.55 6.89 21.79
N ILE A 16 20.69 5.91 21.51
CA ILE A 16 20.12 5.68 20.21
C ILE A 16 18.78 6.41 20.08
N LYS A 17 18.75 7.42 19.23
CA LYS A 17 17.56 8.21 18.92
C LYS A 17 16.67 7.47 17.93
N VAL A 18 15.35 7.49 18.19
CA VAL A 18 14.34 6.88 17.31
C VAL A 18 13.46 7.99 16.76
N GLU A 19 13.58 8.29 15.47
CA GLU A 19 12.85 9.38 14.81
C GLU A 19 12.31 8.91 13.45
N ASP A 20 11.21 9.51 13.02
CA ASP A 20 10.60 9.40 11.69
C ASP A 20 10.55 7.97 11.10
N ARG A 21 10.04 7.04 11.89
CA ARG A 21 9.92 5.64 11.48
C ARG A 21 8.74 5.43 10.53
N LEU A 22 8.95 4.61 9.50
CA LEU A 22 7.88 4.23 8.56
C LEU A 22 6.90 3.23 9.17
N ARG A 23 7.34 2.46 10.17
CA ARG A 23 6.54 1.43 10.83
C ARG A 23 6.53 1.62 12.33
N ASN A 24 5.32 1.53 12.91
CA ASN A 24 5.14 1.59 14.35
C ASN A 24 5.52 0.26 15.02
N VAL A 25 5.78 0.31 16.33
CA VAL A 25 6.07 -0.87 17.14
C VAL A 25 4.83 -1.75 17.26
N SER A 26 4.96 -3.03 16.94
CA SER A 26 3.95 -4.05 17.21
C SER A 26 4.21 -4.71 18.56
N ARG A 27 3.32 -4.52 19.53
CA ARG A 27 3.42 -5.12 20.87
C ARG A 27 3.54 -6.63 20.81
N LYS A 28 2.72 -7.29 19.98
CA LYS A 28 2.79 -8.75 19.78
C LYS A 28 4.17 -9.21 19.33
N HIS A 29 4.78 -8.45 18.40
CA HIS A 29 6.12 -8.79 17.90
C HIS A 29 7.19 -8.56 18.96
N VAL A 30 7.11 -7.48 19.73
CA VAL A 30 8.03 -7.22 20.86
C VAL A 30 7.96 -8.32 21.90
N GLU A 31 6.77 -8.74 22.32
CA GLU A 31 6.62 -9.84 23.29
C GLU A 31 7.19 -11.17 22.76
N SER A 32 6.97 -11.49 21.49
CA SER A 32 7.58 -12.66 20.85
C SER A 32 9.11 -12.59 20.84
N LEU A 33 9.69 -11.43 20.55
CA LEU A 33 11.13 -11.21 20.58
C LEU A 33 11.69 -11.32 22.00
N LYS A 34 11.03 -10.74 23.01
CA LYS A 34 11.43 -10.86 24.43
C LYS A 34 11.48 -12.31 24.86
N ALA A 35 10.46 -13.11 24.51
CA ALA A 35 10.45 -14.54 24.82
C ALA A 35 11.62 -15.27 24.16
N SER A 36 11.89 -15.00 22.89
CA SER A 36 13.02 -15.58 22.16
C SER A 36 14.38 -15.15 22.75
N ILE A 37 14.54 -13.87 23.10
CA ILE A 37 15.78 -13.35 23.70
C ILE A 37 16.05 -13.99 25.06
N ARG A 38 15.02 -14.15 25.91
CA ARG A 38 15.16 -14.84 27.19
C ARG A 38 15.58 -16.30 27.04
N GLN A 39 15.09 -16.97 26.00
CA GLN A 39 15.37 -18.39 25.75
C GLN A 39 16.75 -18.64 25.14
N SER A 40 17.15 -17.81 24.19
CA SER A 40 18.28 -18.08 23.28
C SER A 40 19.33 -16.97 23.24
N GLY A 41 19.19 -15.94 24.07
CA GLY A 41 19.97 -14.71 23.99
C GLY A 41 19.62 -13.83 22.82
N PHE A 42 20.08 -12.58 22.83
CA PHE A 42 19.93 -11.68 21.70
C PHE A 42 20.83 -12.13 20.54
N ARG A 43 20.23 -12.30 19.36
CA ARG A 43 20.95 -12.69 18.16
C ARG A 43 20.70 -11.66 17.07
N GLY A 44 21.79 -11.24 16.42
CA GLY A 44 21.78 -10.23 15.38
C GLY A 44 22.19 -8.86 15.92
N LYS A 45 22.07 -7.88 15.05
CA LYS A 45 22.42 -6.48 15.32
C LYS A 45 21.30 -5.58 14.86
N ILE A 46 21.22 -4.36 15.39
CA ILE A 46 20.40 -3.30 14.86
C ILE A 46 21.25 -2.37 13.99
N TRP A 47 20.64 -1.72 13.02
CA TRP A 47 21.36 -0.78 12.17
C TRP A 47 21.17 0.64 12.69
N VAL A 48 22.28 1.33 12.88
CA VAL A 48 22.34 2.67 13.45
C VAL A 48 23.12 3.58 12.53
N ARG A 49 22.67 4.80 12.37
CA ARG A 49 23.35 5.84 11.60
C ARG A 49 23.96 6.86 12.53
N ARG A 50 25.26 7.15 12.38
CA ARG A 50 25.94 8.23 13.07
C ARG A 50 25.81 9.53 12.31
N LYS A 51 25.25 10.54 12.96
CA LYS A 51 25.24 11.95 12.53
C LYS A 51 26.12 12.78 13.46
N LYS A 52 26.28 14.10 13.15
CA LYS A 52 27.03 15.03 13.99
C LYS A 52 26.43 15.23 15.38
N ASP A 53 25.11 15.08 15.48
CA ASP A 53 24.27 15.36 16.64
C ASP A 53 23.80 14.09 17.38
N GLY A 54 24.25 12.91 16.97
CA GLY A 54 23.93 11.66 17.66
C GLY A 54 23.79 10.43 16.75
N ASP A 55 23.43 9.34 17.38
CA ASP A 55 23.23 8.03 16.75
C ASP A 55 21.74 7.76 16.58
N TYR A 56 21.31 7.45 15.34
CA TYR A 56 19.91 7.30 14.94
C TYR A 56 19.62 5.91 14.46
N LEU A 57 18.52 5.31 14.94
CA LEU A 57 18.09 3.99 14.51
C LEU A 57 17.70 4.02 13.02
N VAL A 58 18.24 3.08 12.25
CA VAL A 58 17.88 2.84 10.85
C VAL A 58 17.01 1.59 10.72
N GLU A 59 17.38 0.48 11.37
CA GLU A 59 16.61 -0.77 11.30
C GLU A 59 16.70 -1.51 12.64
N GLY A 60 15.62 -2.22 13.01
CA GLY A 60 15.57 -3.04 14.22
C GLY A 60 14.78 -2.43 15.37
N LEU A 61 13.77 -1.59 15.10
CA LEU A 61 12.94 -0.95 16.13
C LEU A 61 12.34 -1.94 17.13
N HIS A 62 11.77 -3.06 16.66
CA HIS A 62 11.22 -4.08 17.56
C HIS A 62 12.30 -4.74 18.43
N ARG A 63 13.50 -4.96 17.88
CA ARG A 63 14.65 -5.51 18.61
C ARG A 63 15.14 -4.55 19.67
N LEU A 64 15.28 -3.26 19.32
CA LEU A 64 15.66 -2.21 20.27
C LEU A 64 14.66 -2.10 21.42
N THR A 65 13.36 -2.04 21.10
CA THR A 65 12.28 -1.98 22.10
C THR A 65 12.28 -3.21 23.00
N ALA A 66 12.49 -4.40 22.44
CA ALA A 66 12.56 -5.63 23.23
C ALA A 66 13.74 -5.63 24.21
N MET A 67 14.93 -5.17 23.81
CA MET A 67 16.10 -5.03 24.65
C MET A 67 15.87 -4.00 25.76
N GLN A 68 15.29 -2.85 25.45
CA GLN A 68 14.89 -1.83 26.44
C GLN A 68 13.95 -2.39 27.50
N GLU A 69 12.90 -3.11 27.09
CA GLU A 69 11.92 -3.70 28.02
C GLU A 69 12.47 -4.89 28.82
N LEU A 70 13.55 -5.49 28.37
CA LEU A 70 14.31 -6.53 29.13
C LEU A 70 15.27 -5.93 30.14
N GLY A 71 15.48 -4.61 30.14
CA GLY A 71 16.39 -3.91 31.05
C GLY A 71 17.85 -3.95 30.62
N GLU A 72 18.11 -4.29 29.36
CA GLU A 72 19.47 -4.24 28.81
C GLU A 72 19.94 -2.80 28.66
N THR A 73 21.21 -2.56 28.87
CA THR A 73 21.82 -1.22 28.80
C THR A 73 22.55 -0.95 27.50
N VAL A 74 22.98 -2.00 26.81
CA VAL A 74 23.70 -1.94 25.54
C VAL A 74 23.04 -2.86 24.51
N VAL A 75 23.25 -2.56 23.23
CA VAL A 75 22.76 -3.38 22.13
C VAL A 75 23.81 -3.51 21.04
N PRO A 76 23.99 -4.72 20.46
CA PRO A 76 24.86 -4.92 19.31
C PRO A 76 24.36 -4.16 18.10
N VAL A 77 25.28 -3.45 17.42
CA VAL A 77 24.96 -2.59 16.27
C VAL A 77 25.86 -2.85 15.07
N ASP A 78 25.30 -2.60 13.89
CA ASP A 78 26.08 -2.21 12.72
C ASP A 78 25.90 -0.71 12.55
N LEU A 79 27.00 0.04 12.71
CA LEU A 79 27.02 1.48 12.71
C LEU A 79 27.45 2.00 11.35
N PHE A 80 26.68 2.93 10.78
CA PHE A 80 26.92 3.48 9.45
C PHE A 80 27.03 5.00 9.50
N ARG A 81 27.82 5.55 8.58
CA ARG A 81 27.76 6.95 8.18
C ARG A 81 27.19 7.00 6.78
N CYS A 82 26.06 7.68 6.60
CA CYS A 82 25.34 7.78 5.32
C CYS A 82 24.47 9.04 5.31
N ASN A 83 23.97 9.44 4.13
CA ASN A 83 23.02 10.54 4.01
C ASN A 83 21.57 10.12 4.32
N ASP A 84 20.63 11.09 4.33
CA ASP A 84 19.23 10.79 4.71
C ASP A 84 18.54 9.85 3.72
N ALA A 85 18.80 9.98 2.43
CA ALA A 85 18.22 9.12 1.41
C ALA A 85 18.78 7.69 1.47
N GLU A 86 20.07 7.53 1.72
CA GLU A 86 20.71 6.23 1.94
C GLU A 86 20.16 5.53 3.18
N ALA A 87 20.03 6.24 4.31
CA ALA A 87 19.44 5.68 5.53
C ALA A 87 17.99 5.24 5.32
N ARG A 88 17.19 6.03 4.59
CA ARG A 88 15.80 5.69 4.25
C ARG A 88 15.72 4.45 3.36
N MET A 89 16.62 4.33 2.37
CA MET A 89 16.71 3.11 1.55
C MET A 89 17.04 1.88 2.40
N MET A 90 18.01 1.98 3.30
CA MET A 90 18.39 0.88 4.21
C MET A 90 17.20 0.46 5.10
N GLU A 91 16.45 1.41 5.68
CA GLU A 91 15.26 1.13 6.47
C GLU A 91 14.22 0.35 5.66
N ILE A 92 13.96 0.80 4.44
CA ILE A 92 12.95 0.20 3.57
C ILE A 92 13.37 -1.20 3.15
N ASP A 93 14.58 -1.37 2.65
CA ASP A 93 15.09 -2.65 2.16
C ASP A 93 15.13 -3.70 3.30
N GLY A 94 15.53 -3.31 4.53
CA GLY A 94 15.47 -4.17 5.70
C GLY A 94 14.06 -4.63 6.07
N ASN A 95 13.06 -3.74 5.96
CA ASN A 95 11.68 -4.09 6.22
C ASN A 95 11.06 -4.95 5.10
N LEU A 96 11.37 -4.68 3.83
CA LEU A 96 10.90 -5.49 2.70
C LEU A 96 11.44 -6.92 2.75
N ALA A 97 12.68 -7.10 3.24
CA ALA A 97 13.32 -8.41 3.37
C ALA A 97 12.83 -9.24 4.56
N SER A 98 12.31 -8.60 5.62
CA SER A 98 12.09 -9.27 6.89
C SER A 98 10.73 -9.92 7.08
N GLN A 99 9.64 -9.35 6.53
CA GLN A 99 8.27 -9.90 6.67
C GLN A 99 7.34 -9.43 5.57
N PRO A 100 6.30 -10.23 5.20
CA PRO A 100 5.24 -9.77 4.32
C PRO A 100 4.56 -8.52 4.89
N LEU A 101 4.47 -7.47 4.08
CA LEU A 101 3.80 -6.23 4.44
C LEU A 101 2.32 -6.28 4.04
N ILE A 102 1.46 -5.64 4.82
CA ILE A 102 0.09 -5.37 4.39
C ILE A 102 0.11 -4.33 3.25
N PRO A 103 -0.91 -4.28 2.36
CA PRO A 103 -0.87 -3.38 1.19
C PRO A 103 -0.65 -1.92 1.53
N VAL A 104 -1.20 -1.43 2.64
CA VAL A 104 -1.02 -0.05 3.12
C VAL A 104 0.45 0.24 3.40
N ASP A 105 1.12 -0.66 4.12
CA ASP A 105 2.55 -0.52 4.42
C ASP A 105 3.39 -0.65 3.16
N LEU A 106 3.11 -1.65 2.32
CA LEU A 106 3.83 -1.83 1.07
C LEU A 106 3.72 -0.60 0.16
N ALA A 107 2.53 0.03 0.09
CA ALA A 107 2.33 1.26 -0.66
C ALA A 107 3.21 2.40 -0.12
N LEU A 108 3.22 2.61 1.20
CA LEU A 108 4.07 3.61 1.84
C LEU A 108 5.56 3.33 1.55
N PHE A 109 6.01 2.11 1.81
CA PHE A 109 7.41 1.74 1.65
C PHE A 109 7.90 1.90 0.20
N LEU A 110 7.09 1.49 -0.79
CA LEU A 110 7.48 1.63 -2.19
C LEU A 110 7.45 3.09 -2.69
N ALA A 111 6.52 3.91 -2.20
CA ALA A 111 6.50 5.35 -2.49
C ALA A 111 7.72 6.06 -1.89
N GLU A 112 8.06 5.79 -0.63
CA GLU A 112 9.24 6.33 0.04
C GLU A 112 10.54 5.84 -0.60
N ARG A 113 10.61 4.56 -1.01
CA ARG A 113 11.76 4.00 -1.71
C ARG A 113 12.02 4.72 -3.02
N LYS A 114 10.95 4.95 -3.79
CA LYS A 114 11.04 5.73 -5.04
C LYS A 114 11.52 7.14 -4.76
N SER A 115 10.96 7.84 -3.76
CA SER A 115 11.37 9.18 -3.38
C SER A 115 12.84 9.24 -2.94
N ALA A 116 13.33 8.27 -2.17
CA ALA A 116 14.73 8.17 -1.78
C ALA A 116 15.63 7.89 -2.97
N TYR A 117 15.23 6.99 -3.87
CA TYR A 117 15.94 6.68 -5.11
C TYR A 117 16.11 7.92 -6.01
N GLU A 118 15.03 8.70 -6.21
CA GLU A 118 15.05 9.92 -7.00
C GLU A 118 15.92 11.03 -6.37
N ARG A 119 16.13 11.03 -5.06
CA ARG A 119 17.06 11.92 -4.37
C ARG A 119 18.52 11.51 -4.55
N LEU A 120 18.78 10.20 -4.62
CA LEU A 120 20.12 9.67 -4.86
C LEU A 120 20.51 9.74 -6.35
N HIS A 121 19.51 9.73 -7.23
CA HIS A 121 19.65 9.73 -8.68
C HIS A 121 18.81 10.86 -9.31
N PRO A 122 19.25 12.13 -9.19
CA PRO A 122 18.49 13.27 -9.73
C PRO A 122 18.24 13.17 -11.24
N GLU A 123 19.14 12.51 -11.96
CA GLU A 123 19.03 12.18 -13.39
C GLU A 123 17.79 11.32 -13.72
N ALA A 124 17.37 10.44 -12.79
CA ALA A 124 16.19 9.60 -12.98
C ALA A 124 14.88 10.40 -12.90
N LYS A 125 14.87 11.53 -12.18
CA LYS A 125 13.70 12.41 -12.04
C LYS A 125 13.42 13.23 -13.29
N ALA A 126 14.43 13.55 -14.07
CA ALA A 126 14.32 14.35 -15.30
C ALA A 126 13.61 13.62 -16.46
N ALA A 127 13.45 12.32 -16.35
CA ALA A 127 12.84 11.46 -17.39
C ALA A 127 11.30 11.34 -17.33
N THR A 128 10.60 12.18 -16.55
CA THR A 128 9.13 12.16 -16.44
C THR A 128 8.48 13.32 -17.22
N GLY A 129 7.37 13.05 -17.92
CA GLY A 129 6.60 14.08 -18.63
C GLY A 129 7.13 14.45 -20.04
N ALA A 130 7.12 15.74 -20.39
CA ALA A 130 7.53 16.24 -21.70
C ALA A 130 9.02 15.89 -22.05
N GLY A 131 9.85 15.66 -21.06
CA GLY A 131 11.23 15.18 -21.23
C GLY A 131 11.34 13.78 -21.86
N LEU A 132 10.34 12.93 -21.69
CA LEU A 132 10.28 11.60 -22.33
C LEU A 132 10.14 11.68 -23.87
N ALA A 133 9.48 12.71 -24.38
CA ALA A 133 9.28 12.87 -25.82
C ALA A 133 10.54 13.37 -26.54
N SER A 134 11.36 14.20 -25.87
CA SER A 134 12.61 14.75 -26.43
C SER A 134 13.81 13.78 -26.30
N LYS A 135 13.81 12.89 -25.31
CA LYS A 135 14.91 11.95 -25.02
C LYS A 135 14.75 10.56 -25.65
N ARG A 136 13.88 10.39 -26.61
CA ARG A 136 13.64 9.11 -27.32
C ARG A 136 14.91 8.52 -27.99
N TRP A 137 16.00 9.24 -27.98
CA TRP A 137 17.28 8.86 -28.59
C TRP A 137 18.41 8.55 -27.59
N ASP A 138 18.19 8.75 -26.28
CA ASP A 138 19.22 8.48 -25.25
C ASP A 138 18.82 7.28 -24.38
N THR A 139 19.34 6.11 -24.74
CA THR A 139 18.98 4.80 -24.17
C THR A 139 19.40 4.63 -22.70
N ALA A 140 20.38 5.38 -22.22
CA ALA A 140 20.94 5.20 -20.86
C ALA A 140 20.03 5.71 -19.74
N GLU A 141 19.22 6.77 -19.96
CA GLU A 141 18.34 7.36 -18.94
C GLU A 141 16.97 6.66 -18.81
N MET A 142 16.46 6.03 -19.88
CA MET A 142 15.25 5.19 -19.80
C MET A 142 15.45 3.94 -18.94
N ILE A 143 16.68 3.46 -18.84
CA ILE A 143 17.06 2.29 -18.06
C ILE A 143 16.86 2.53 -16.55
N SER A 144 17.01 3.75 -16.03
CA SER A 144 17.00 4.01 -14.58
C SER A 144 15.61 3.98 -13.93
N VAL A 145 14.57 4.46 -14.60
CA VAL A 145 13.18 4.45 -14.05
C VAL A 145 12.50 3.10 -14.30
N ALA A 146 12.79 2.46 -15.43
CA ALA A 146 12.37 1.09 -15.68
C ALA A 146 13.05 0.14 -14.70
N SER A 147 14.34 0.30 -14.43
CA SER A 147 15.12 -0.55 -13.52
C SER A 147 14.64 -0.51 -12.06
N PHE A 148 14.07 0.60 -11.58
CA PHE A 148 13.49 0.64 -10.23
C PHE A 148 12.30 -0.31 -10.09
N ALA A 149 11.31 -0.20 -10.99
CA ALA A 149 10.11 -1.04 -10.93
C ALA A 149 10.45 -2.50 -11.21
N GLU A 150 11.36 -2.76 -12.13
CA GLU A 150 11.86 -4.09 -12.50
C GLU A 150 12.62 -4.74 -11.33
N SER A 151 13.62 -4.07 -10.77
CA SER A 151 14.39 -4.58 -9.62
C SER A 151 13.53 -4.86 -8.39
N VAL A 152 12.54 -4.00 -8.10
CA VAL A 152 11.61 -4.22 -7.00
C VAL A 152 10.63 -5.34 -7.31
N ALA A 153 10.17 -5.44 -8.55
CA ALA A 153 9.26 -6.49 -9.01
C ALA A 153 9.88 -7.89 -8.85
N GLU A 154 11.14 -8.05 -9.29
CA GLU A 154 11.89 -9.30 -9.12
C GLU A 154 12.06 -9.68 -7.65
N ASN A 155 12.52 -8.74 -6.82
CA ASN A 155 12.76 -8.99 -5.39
C ASN A 155 11.50 -9.36 -4.59
N LEU A 156 10.34 -8.84 -4.98
CA LEU A 156 9.07 -9.06 -4.28
C LEU A 156 8.17 -10.09 -4.95
N GLY A 157 8.55 -10.65 -6.10
CA GLY A 157 7.70 -11.56 -6.89
C GLY A 157 6.43 -10.87 -7.42
N LEU A 158 6.48 -9.57 -7.68
CA LEU A 158 5.37 -8.77 -8.19
C LEU A 158 5.58 -8.41 -9.66
N SER A 159 4.50 -8.09 -10.38
CA SER A 159 4.65 -7.46 -11.70
C SER A 159 5.00 -5.96 -11.53
N GLU A 160 5.74 -5.40 -12.49
CA GLU A 160 6.04 -3.96 -12.51
C GLU A 160 4.78 -3.07 -12.43
N ARG A 161 3.67 -3.53 -13.05
CA ARG A 161 2.37 -2.84 -12.96
C ARG A 161 1.89 -2.77 -11.52
N HIS A 162 2.04 -3.86 -10.76
CA HIS A 162 1.69 -3.91 -9.33
C HIS A 162 2.57 -2.95 -8.53
N VAL A 163 3.89 -2.96 -8.77
CA VAL A 163 4.82 -2.01 -8.11
C VAL A 163 4.41 -0.57 -8.39
N ARG A 164 4.12 -0.22 -9.64
CA ARG A 164 3.64 1.13 -10.02
C ARG A 164 2.32 1.51 -9.33
N ASN A 165 1.40 0.56 -9.18
CA ASN A 165 0.15 0.80 -8.45
C ASN A 165 0.39 1.06 -6.96
N PHE A 166 1.26 0.30 -6.30
CA PHE A 166 1.63 0.53 -4.90
C PHE A 166 2.32 1.88 -4.70
N VAL A 167 3.29 2.22 -5.55
CA VAL A 167 3.94 3.54 -5.53
C VAL A 167 2.90 4.65 -5.68
N ARG A 168 1.98 4.52 -6.63
CA ARG A 168 0.90 5.49 -6.84
C ARG A 168 0.00 5.61 -5.61
N ALA A 169 -0.41 4.50 -5.02
CA ALA A 169 -1.23 4.48 -3.81
C ALA A 169 -0.54 5.22 -2.67
N GLY A 170 0.72 4.87 -2.37
CA GLY A 170 1.49 5.51 -1.29
C GLY A 170 1.75 7.00 -1.52
N SER A 171 1.93 7.42 -2.79
CA SER A 171 2.13 8.84 -3.13
C SER A 171 0.84 9.68 -3.02
N LEU A 172 -0.33 9.06 -3.08
CA LEU A 172 -1.63 9.75 -3.01
C LEU A 172 -2.18 9.85 -1.58
N LEU A 173 -1.75 8.96 -0.68
CA LEU A 173 -2.25 8.89 0.69
C LEU A 173 -1.44 9.80 1.62
N ARG A 174 -2.13 10.41 2.60
CA ARG A 174 -1.50 11.15 3.70
C ARG A 174 -1.06 10.18 4.79
N ARG A 175 -0.03 10.56 5.54
CA ARG A 175 0.49 9.73 6.62
C ARG A 175 -0.58 9.35 7.66
N GLU A 176 -1.42 10.30 8.03
CA GLU A 176 -2.52 10.09 8.96
C GLU A 176 -3.55 9.07 8.46
N GLU A 177 -3.83 9.07 7.15
CA GLU A 177 -4.74 8.10 6.53
C GLU A 177 -4.14 6.68 6.54
N ILE A 178 -2.84 6.58 6.26
CA ILE A 178 -2.10 5.33 6.34
C ILE A 178 -2.16 4.75 7.75
N GLU A 179 -1.92 5.56 8.80
CA GLU A 179 -1.99 5.12 10.19
C GLU A 179 -3.38 4.59 10.56
N ARG A 180 -4.44 5.27 10.12
CA ARG A 180 -5.81 4.81 10.35
C ARG A 180 -6.12 3.52 9.59
N LEU A 181 -5.77 3.44 8.32
CA LEU A 181 -6.04 2.27 7.48
C LEU A 181 -5.26 1.02 7.91
N ARG A 182 -4.12 1.16 8.61
CA ARG A 182 -3.41 0.04 9.27
C ARG A 182 -4.27 -0.67 10.32
N ALA A 183 -5.14 0.07 10.99
CA ALA A 183 -6.03 -0.46 12.02
C ALA A 183 -7.27 -1.14 11.44
N ALA A 184 -7.53 -1.05 10.14
CA ALA A 184 -8.70 -1.61 9.51
C ALA A 184 -8.79 -3.13 9.75
N PRO A 185 -9.92 -3.66 10.24
CA PRO A 185 -10.09 -5.08 10.54
C PRO A 185 -10.08 -5.94 9.27
N LYS A 186 -10.44 -5.35 8.13
CA LYS A 186 -10.30 -5.95 6.81
C LYS A 186 -9.15 -5.29 6.06
N ARG A 187 -8.30 -6.11 5.44
CA ARG A 187 -7.21 -5.65 4.59
C ARG A 187 -7.74 -4.76 3.46
N VAL A 188 -7.19 -3.56 3.34
CA VAL A 188 -7.51 -2.61 2.26
C VAL A 188 -6.57 -2.87 1.10
N GLU A 189 -7.12 -3.19 -0.06
CA GLU A 189 -6.32 -3.58 -1.23
C GLU A 189 -5.79 -2.37 -1.99
N VAL A 190 -4.76 -2.57 -2.83
CA VAL A 190 -4.06 -1.47 -3.51
C VAL A 190 -4.98 -0.61 -4.38
N MET A 191 -6.00 -1.19 -5.00
CA MET A 191 -6.94 -0.42 -5.82
C MET A 191 -7.84 0.47 -4.96
N ASP A 192 -8.30 -0.03 -3.80
CA ASP A 192 -9.04 0.76 -2.81
C ASP A 192 -8.19 1.95 -2.32
N LEU A 193 -6.90 1.73 -2.05
CA LEU A 193 -5.97 2.80 -1.64
C LEU A 193 -5.82 3.89 -2.71
N ILE A 194 -5.75 3.49 -3.99
CA ILE A 194 -5.70 4.42 -5.11
C ILE A 194 -7.01 5.21 -5.23
N ASP A 195 -8.15 4.54 -5.04
CA ASP A 195 -9.45 5.18 -5.14
C ASP A 195 -9.68 6.18 -4.01
N ILE A 196 -9.27 5.86 -2.77
CA ILE A 196 -9.23 6.82 -1.65
C ILE A 196 -8.35 8.02 -2.02
N GLY A 197 -7.14 7.76 -2.51
CA GLY A 197 -6.18 8.81 -2.86
C GLY A 197 -6.64 9.76 -3.96
N LYS A 198 -7.54 9.32 -4.84
CA LYS A 198 -8.12 10.14 -5.92
C LYS A 198 -9.33 10.97 -5.51
N MET A 199 -9.89 10.77 -4.31
CA MET A 199 -11.02 11.56 -3.84
C MET A 199 -10.61 13.01 -3.65
N GLY A 200 -11.29 13.91 -4.37
CA GLY A 200 -11.02 15.35 -4.31
C GLY A 200 -11.66 16.03 -3.10
N GLU A 201 -12.82 15.54 -2.65
CA GLU A 201 -13.52 16.08 -1.49
C GLU A 201 -12.92 15.54 -0.19
N ALA A 202 -12.40 16.43 0.64
CA ALA A 202 -11.71 16.07 1.87
C ALA A 202 -12.64 15.40 2.91
N GLU A 203 -13.91 15.83 2.96
CA GLU A 203 -14.91 15.25 3.86
C GLU A 203 -15.28 13.83 3.47
N GLU A 204 -15.57 13.57 2.17
CA GLU A 204 -15.85 12.22 1.66
C GLU A 204 -14.66 11.30 1.95
N ARG A 205 -13.45 11.77 1.65
CA ARG A 205 -12.22 11.01 1.85
C ARG A 205 -11.99 10.68 3.32
N GLY A 206 -12.16 11.64 4.21
CA GLY A 206 -12.04 11.44 5.66
C GLY A 206 -13.06 10.44 6.20
N PHE A 207 -14.32 10.55 5.75
CA PHE A 207 -15.39 9.64 6.10
C PHE A 207 -15.10 8.21 5.63
N VAL A 208 -14.68 8.03 4.37
CA VAL A 208 -14.35 6.70 3.81
C VAL A 208 -13.20 6.05 4.58
N VAL A 209 -12.14 6.78 4.90
CA VAL A 209 -11.02 6.27 5.71
C VAL A 209 -11.52 5.83 7.09
N GLU A 210 -12.37 6.61 7.75
CA GLU A 210 -12.93 6.30 9.06
C GLU A 210 -13.82 5.05 9.02
N GLU A 211 -14.70 4.93 8.01
CA GLU A 211 -15.59 3.78 7.81
C GLU A 211 -14.80 2.46 7.65
N LEU A 212 -13.75 2.48 6.83
CA LEU A 212 -12.89 1.33 6.61
C LEU A 212 -12.07 0.99 7.86
N SER A 213 -11.50 1.98 8.53
CA SER A 213 -10.67 1.80 9.72
C SER A 213 -11.47 1.26 10.91
N ALA A 214 -12.71 1.71 11.08
CA ALA A 214 -13.61 1.21 12.10
C ALA A 214 -14.32 -0.12 11.71
N GLY A 215 -14.14 -0.59 10.47
CA GLY A 215 -14.75 -1.82 9.98
C GLY A 215 -16.25 -1.75 9.73
N ARG A 216 -16.84 -0.53 9.73
CA ARG A 216 -18.27 -0.35 9.43
C ARG A 216 -18.57 -0.60 7.96
N SER A 217 -17.64 -0.26 7.08
CA SER A 217 -17.70 -0.57 5.66
C SER A 217 -16.57 -1.53 5.25
N LYS A 218 -16.87 -2.48 4.35
CA LYS A 218 -15.91 -3.50 3.89
C LYS A 218 -15.16 -3.11 2.61
N THR A 219 -15.63 -2.09 1.89
CA THR A 219 -15.07 -1.63 0.62
C THR A 219 -15.24 -0.12 0.51
N VAL A 220 -14.39 0.52 -0.30
CA VAL A 220 -14.48 1.95 -0.62
C VAL A 220 -15.86 2.30 -1.20
N LYS A 221 -16.38 1.44 -2.07
CA LYS A 221 -17.72 1.64 -2.67
C LYS A 221 -18.81 1.73 -1.61
N ALA A 222 -18.85 0.78 -0.66
CA ALA A 222 -19.84 0.76 0.42
C ALA A 222 -19.70 1.98 1.34
N ALA A 223 -18.47 2.41 1.66
CA ALA A 223 -18.23 3.59 2.46
C ALA A 223 -18.71 4.88 1.76
N ARG A 224 -18.51 4.99 0.44
CA ARG A 224 -19.01 6.12 -0.35
C ARG A 224 -20.55 6.14 -0.45
N GLU A 225 -21.17 4.97 -0.56
CA GLU A 225 -22.63 4.86 -0.49
C GLU A 225 -23.16 5.31 0.87
N ALA A 226 -22.49 4.91 1.96
CA ALA A 226 -22.84 5.36 3.31
C ALA A 226 -22.68 6.89 3.48
N TYR A 227 -21.62 7.47 2.90
CA TYR A 227 -21.41 8.93 2.90
C TYR A 227 -22.55 9.68 2.22
N ARG A 228 -22.96 9.23 1.02
CA ARG A 228 -24.07 9.83 0.27
C ARG A 228 -25.40 9.67 1.02
N ALA A 229 -25.62 8.51 1.64
CA ALA A 229 -26.81 8.28 2.46
C ALA A 229 -26.88 9.24 3.65
N ALA A 230 -25.75 9.47 4.34
CA ALA A 230 -25.67 10.42 5.46
C ALA A 230 -25.98 11.87 5.06
N ARG A 231 -25.73 12.23 3.78
CA ARG A 231 -26.04 13.57 3.23
C ARG A 231 -27.44 13.65 2.60
N GLY A 232 -28.22 12.59 2.61
CA GLY A 232 -29.49 12.54 1.92
C GLY A 232 -29.40 12.53 0.38
N GLU A 233 -28.21 12.28 -0.16
CA GLU A 233 -27.89 12.24 -1.60
C GLU A 233 -27.93 10.82 -2.16
N ALA A 234 -28.22 9.83 -1.32
CA ALA A 234 -28.28 8.45 -1.78
C ALA A 234 -29.45 8.28 -2.76
N PRO A 235 -29.24 7.70 -3.94
CA PRO A 235 -30.34 7.28 -4.78
C PRO A 235 -31.20 6.29 -3.95
N ALA A 236 -32.51 6.40 -4.10
CA ALA A 236 -33.44 5.46 -3.47
C ALA A 236 -32.93 4.02 -3.73
N PRO A 237 -32.95 3.13 -2.73
CA PRO A 237 -32.48 1.77 -2.92
C PRO A 237 -33.21 1.18 -4.13
N ALA A 238 -32.45 0.65 -5.08
CA ALA A 238 -33.03 0.02 -6.27
C ALA A 238 -34.01 -1.05 -5.80
N SER A 239 -35.22 -1.05 -6.36
CA SER A 239 -36.17 -2.08 -6.02
C SER A 239 -35.56 -3.48 -6.27
N PRO A 240 -35.96 -4.53 -5.56
CA PRO A 240 -35.47 -5.88 -5.85
C PRO A 240 -35.58 -6.25 -7.34
N LYS A 241 -36.63 -5.73 -8.01
CA LYS A 241 -36.85 -5.88 -9.45
C LYS A 241 -35.75 -5.16 -10.26
N ASP A 242 -35.43 -3.91 -9.93
CA ASP A 242 -34.41 -3.13 -10.63
C ASP A 242 -33.00 -3.70 -10.43
N ALA A 243 -32.72 -4.19 -9.22
CA ALA A 243 -31.46 -4.85 -8.91
C ALA A 243 -31.28 -6.18 -9.67
N THR A 244 -32.38 -6.92 -9.90
CA THR A 244 -32.37 -8.15 -10.70
C THR A 244 -32.22 -7.83 -12.18
N LEU A 245 -32.95 -6.84 -12.69
CA LEU A 245 -32.83 -6.37 -14.06
C LEU A 245 -31.38 -5.91 -14.37
N ALA A 246 -30.79 -5.11 -13.50
CA ALA A 246 -29.40 -4.65 -13.68
C ALA A 246 -28.41 -5.82 -13.78
N ARG A 247 -28.60 -6.88 -12.98
CA ARG A 247 -27.76 -8.09 -13.05
C ARG A 247 -27.97 -8.87 -14.35
N LEU A 248 -29.19 -8.96 -14.84
CA LEU A 248 -29.51 -9.61 -16.13
C LEU A 248 -28.87 -8.85 -17.28
N MET A 249 -29.00 -7.52 -17.31
CA MET A 249 -28.38 -6.68 -18.33
C MET A 249 -26.86 -6.79 -18.33
N ASP A 250 -26.23 -6.71 -17.17
CA ASP A 250 -24.77 -6.85 -17.02
C ASP A 250 -24.27 -8.25 -17.45
N ALA A 251 -25.02 -9.32 -17.11
CA ALA A 251 -24.71 -10.67 -17.58
C ALA A 251 -24.82 -10.81 -19.08
N TRP A 252 -25.87 -10.22 -19.66
CA TRP A 252 -26.09 -10.21 -21.11
C TRP A 252 -25.01 -9.44 -21.85
N ASP A 253 -24.63 -8.26 -21.35
CA ASP A 253 -23.60 -7.41 -22.00
C ASP A 253 -22.22 -8.07 -22.00
N ARG A 254 -21.89 -8.82 -20.95
CA ARG A 254 -20.64 -9.60 -20.86
C ARG A 254 -20.67 -10.92 -21.63
N ALA A 255 -21.86 -11.42 -21.97
CA ALA A 255 -21.98 -12.67 -22.69
C ALA A 255 -21.53 -12.53 -24.16
N GLY A 256 -20.67 -13.42 -24.62
CA GLY A 256 -20.32 -13.52 -26.03
C GLY A 256 -21.49 -14.03 -26.88
N LYS A 257 -21.43 -13.83 -28.20
CA LYS A 257 -22.48 -14.21 -29.16
C LYS A 257 -22.97 -15.64 -28.97
N GLY A 258 -22.06 -16.60 -28.77
CA GLY A 258 -22.40 -18.02 -28.58
C GLY A 258 -23.27 -18.26 -27.33
N ALA A 259 -22.91 -17.62 -26.20
CA ALA A 259 -23.70 -17.74 -24.97
C ALA A 259 -25.08 -17.08 -25.08
N ARG A 260 -25.17 -15.95 -25.78
CA ARG A 260 -26.47 -15.30 -26.08
C ARG A 260 -27.35 -16.17 -26.97
N MET A 261 -26.77 -16.83 -28.00
CA MET A 261 -27.50 -17.74 -28.86
C MET A 261 -27.99 -18.97 -28.09
N ALA A 262 -27.15 -19.62 -27.30
CA ALA A 262 -27.55 -20.76 -26.46
C ALA A 262 -28.66 -20.38 -25.46
N PHE A 263 -28.60 -19.19 -24.83
CA PHE A 263 -29.67 -18.68 -23.96
C PHE A 263 -31.00 -18.56 -24.72
N LEU A 264 -30.96 -18.00 -25.93
CA LEU A 264 -32.18 -17.84 -26.76
C LEU A 264 -32.70 -19.17 -27.27
N GLU A 265 -31.84 -20.15 -27.54
CA GLU A 265 -32.27 -21.51 -27.89
C GLU A 265 -32.98 -22.19 -26.72
N GLU A 266 -32.49 -21.99 -25.49
CA GLU A 266 -33.04 -22.63 -24.28
C GLU A 266 -34.28 -21.92 -23.74
N ARG A 267 -34.35 -20.58 -23.83
CA ARG A 267 -35.44 -19.74 -23.25
C ARG A 267 -36.22 -18.94 -24.27
N GLY A 268 -36.04 -19.17 -25.55
CA GLY A 268 -36.62 -18.36 -26.62
C GLY A 268 -38.15 -18.34 -26.60
N ALA A 269 -38.81 -19.44 -26.24
CA ALA A 269 -40.25 -19.48 -26.11
C ALA A 269 -40.79 -18.59 -24.96
N GLU A 270 -40.08 -18.56 -23.82
CA GLU A 270 -40.38 -17.70 -22.68
C GLU A 270 -40.15 -16.21 -23.03
N VAL A 271 -39.02 -15.91 -23.68
CA VAL A 271 -38.72 -14.59 -24.14
C VAL A 271 -39.75 -14.06 -25.14
N ALA A 272 -40.19 -14.90 -26.07
CA ALA A 272 -41.22 -14.54 -27.05
C ALA A 272 -42.59 -14.29 -26.38
N ALA A 273 -42.96 -15.08 -25.39
CA ALA A 273 -44.19 -14.85 -24.62
C ALA A 273 -44.15 -13.49 -23.89
N LEU A 274 -43.04 -13.18 -23.22
CA LEU A 274 -42.84 -11.88 -22.54
C LEU A 274 -42.88 -10.71 -23.49
N PHE A 275 -42.30 -10.84 -24.71
CA PHE A 275 -42.42 -9.82 -25.75
C PHE A 275 -43.89 -9.59 -26.16
N GLY A 276 -44.67 -10.67 -26.33
CA GLY A 276 -46.13 -10.56 -26.66
C GLY A 276 -46.92 -9.82 -25.56
N GLU A 277 -46.58 -10.05 -24.26
CA GLU A 277 -47.19 -9.30 -23.16
C GLU A 277 -46.85 -7.82 -23.16
N ILE A 278 -45.61 -7.44 -23.51
CA ILE A 278 -45.17 -6.05 -23.61
C ILE A 278 -45.92 -5.34 -24.75
N GLU A 279 -46.07 -5.99 -25.91
CA GLU A 279 -46.82 -5.43 -27.07
C GLU A 279 -48.29 -5.22 -26.76
N GLN A 280 -48.92 -6.12 -26.02
CA GLN A 280 -50.32 -6.00 -25.60
C GLN A 280 -50.52 -4.99 -24.48
N GLY A 281 -49.57 -4.89 -23.51
CA GLY A 281 -49.62 -3.91 -22.41
C GLY A 281 -49.29 -2.48 -22.80
N GLY A 282 -48.62 -2.25 -23.93
CA GLY A 282 -48.31 -0.92 -24.49
C GLY A 282 -49.47 -0.29 -25.35
N ALA A 283 -50.55 -1.02 -25.54
CA ALA A 283 -51.69 -0.60 -26.33
C ALA A 283 -52.91 -0.16 -25.49
N ALA A 284 -52.77 0.03 -24.17
CA ALA A 284 -53.81 0.47 -23.23
C ALA A 284 -53.57 1.90 -22.72
#